data_d54499d109f6f7c5eafb7a050522a5f9
#
_entry.id   d54499d109f6f7c5eafb7a050522a5f9
#
_cell.length_a   1.000
_cell.length_b   1.000
_cell.length_c   1.000
_cell.angle_alpha   90.00
_cell.angle_beta   90.00
_cell.angle_gamma   90.00
#
_symmetry.space_group_name_H-M   'P 1'
#
loop_
_entity.id
_entity.type
_entity.pdbx_description
1 polymer ?
#
loop_
_entity_poly.entity_id
_entity_poly.type
_entity_poly.pdbx_seq_one_letter_code
_entity_poly.pdbx_strand_id
1 'polypeptide(L)'
;MKTRIQIGFSALLILLSVVSKAQQDPMYTQYMFNTQTINPAYAGTWESVGFLVLGRQQWAGFEGAPETYSFSFQAPLKNEKVALGFNVINDKVGYVKRFYVYGDYSYLVPLSETLKLRLGLKGGFTSYSHNLAAHNILDPGDPSFVGEINSKLKPNFGVGAFLYSQKAYVGFSIPRVVNSTFENDYENFSISGQMRHYFLIAGAVFDLGENVKFKPTALTKASFTGETGAPLQFDLTGNFLIKEKLWLGGMWRSGDSFGFITQFMFAEKLRVGYAIDFSTTNLKNYSHGTHEVMISYELKFKKEEVISPRYF
;
A
#
# COMPACT_ATOMS: atom_id res chain seq x y z
N MET A 1 -22.29 -34.83 23.48
CA MET A 1 -21.98 -34.23 22.16
C MET A 1 -22.33 -32.75 22.09
N LYS A 2 -23.50 -32.29 22.54
CA LYS A 2 -23.91 -30.87 22.54
C LYS A 2 -22.96 -29.95 23.35
N THR A 3 -22.49 -30.38 24.52
CA THR A 3 -21.60 -29.57 25.38
C THR A 3 -20.21 -29.34 24.77
N ARG A 4 -19.66 -30.30 24.02
CA ARG A 4 -18.37 -30.15 23.33
C ARG A 4 -18.46 -29.18 22.14
N ILE A 5 -19.60 -29.11 21.47
CA ILE A 5 -19.87 -28.18 20.38
C ILE A 5 -20.03 -26.75 20.93
N GLN A 6 -20.69 -26.60 22.09
CA GLN A 6 -20.82 -25.31 22.76
C GLN A 6 -19.48 -24.76 23.27
N ILE A 7 -18.63 -25.61 23.83
CA ILE A 7 -17.27 -25.23 24.25
C ILE A 7 -16.41 -24.83 23.02
N GLY A 8 -16.50 -25.56 21.92
CA GLY A 8 -15.81 -25.22 20.69
C GLY A 8 -16.29 -23.90 20.08
N PHE A 9 -17.58 -23.64 20.12
CA PHE A 9 -18.16 -22.38 19.62
C PHE A 9 -17.83 -21.19 20.54
N SER A 10 -17.83 -21.39 21.87
CA SER A 10 -17.41 -20.36 22.83
C SER A 10 -15.91 -20.06 22.75
N ALA A 11 -15.07 -21.09 22.55
CA ALA A 11 -13.63 -20.88 22.32
C ALA A 11 -13.36 -20.15 21.00
N LEU A 12 -14.14 -20.42 19.96
CA LEU A 12 -14.05 -19.70 18.67
C LEU A 12 -14.49 -18.23 18.83
N LEU A 13 -15.51 -17.94 19.62
CA LEU A 13 -15.97 -16.57 19.92
C LEU A 13 -14.95 -15.78 20.76
N ILE A 14 -14.27 -16.43 21.69
CA ILE A 14 -13.20 -15.81 22.50
C ILE A 14 -11.97 -15.50 21.63
N LEU A 15 -11.66 -16.34 20.63
CA LEU A 15 -10.60 -16.09 19.65
C LEU A 15 -10.92 -14.92 18.70
N LEU A 16 -12.19 -14.52 18.56
CA LEU A 16 -12.63 -13.40 17.72
C LEU A 16 -12.64 -12.05 18.46
N SER A 17 -12.49 -12.03 19.79
CA SER A 17 -12.47 -10.82 20.61
C SER A 17 -11.06 -10.23 20.78
N VAL A 18 -10.26 -10.23 19.73
CA VAL A 18 -8.96 -9.53 19.76
C VAL A 18 -9.24 -8.04 19.65
N VAL A 19 -9.03 -7.30 20.72
CA VAL A 19 -9.08 -5.83 20.74
C VAL A 19 -8.04 -5.30 19.77
N SER A 20 -8.48 -4.89 18.61
CA SER A 20 -7.64 -4.39 17.54
C SER A 20 -7.15 -2.99 17.89
N LYS A 21 -5.93 -2.87 18.38
CA LYS A 21 -5.17 -1.61 18.37
C LYS A 21 -4.40 -1.56 17.04
N ALA A 22 -5.04 -1.14 15.99
CA ALA A 22 -4.44 -1.17 14.66
C ALA A 22 -4.16 0.24 14.16
N GLN A 23 -2.93 0.70 14.32
CA GLN A 23 -2.41 1.73 13.44
C GLN A 23 -2.04 1.05 12.12
N GLN A 24 -2.79 1.34 11.06
CA GLN A 24 -2.53 0.78 9.74
C GLN A 24 -1.71 1.74 8.90
N ASP A 25 -0.79 1.19 8.10
CA ASP A 25 -0.17 1.91 7.00
C ASP A 25 -1.22 2.30 5.96
N PRO A 26 -1.01 3.43 5.24
CA PRO A 26 -1.87 3.83 4.14
C PRO A 26 -2.08 2.68 3.15
N MET A 27 -3.33 2.43 2.79
CA MET A 27 -3.71 1.42 1.80
C MET A 27 -4.28 2.11 0.58
N TYR A 28 -3.96 1.59 -0.60
CA TYR A 28 -4.41 2.12 -1.88
C TYR A 28 -5.42 1.17 -2.52
N THR A 29 -6.38 1.71 -3.23
CA THR A 29 -7.30 0.93 -4.05
C THR A 29 -6.60 0.46 -5.32
N GLN A 30 -5.72 1.32 -5.85
CA GLN A 30 -4.92 1.04 -7.05
C GLN A 30 -3.54 0.44 -6.71
N TYR A 31 -3.44 -0.39 -5.63
CA TYR A 31 -2.19 -0.97 -5.13
C TYR A 31 -1.42 -1.76 -6.19
N MET A 32 -2.13 -2.42 -7.12
CA MET A 32 -1.54 -3.22 -8.20
C MET A 32 -0.81 -2.37 -9.25
N PHE A 33 -1.02 -1.05 -9.25
CA PHE A 33 -0.32 -0.10 -10.10
C PHE A 33 0.72 0.73 -9.32
N ASN A 34 0.64 0.75 -7.98
CA ASN A 34 1.56 1.44 -7.07
C ASN A 34 2.30 0.46 -6.14
N THR A 35 2.67 -0.69 -6.65
CA THR A 35 3.29 -1.79 -5.88
C THR A 35 4.63 -1.41 -5.25
N GLN A 36 5.37 -0.45 -5.83
CA GLN A 36 6.67 -0.01 -5.32
C GLN A 36 6.59 0.56 -3.89
N THR A 37 5.47 1.17 -3.49
CA THR A 37 5.30 1.69 -2.13
C THR A 37 5.37 0.59 -1.08
N ILE A 38 4.89 -0.59 -1.40
CA ILE A 38 4.84 -1.76 -0.50
C ILE A 38 5.97 -2.76 -0.75
N ASN A 39 6.57 -2.83 -1.95
CA ASN A 39 7.60 -3.81 -2.28
C ASN A 39 8.78 -3.18 -3.03
N PRO A 40 9.98 -3.06 -2.40
CA PRO A 40 11.15 -2.49 -3.05
C PRO A 40 11.65 -3.27 -4.27
N ALA A 41 11.39 -4.58 -4.33
CA ALA A 41 11.77 -5.41 -5.47
C ALA A 41 10.96 -5.09 -6.74
N TYR A 42 9.88 -4.32 -6.62
CA TYR A 42 9.11 -3.85 -7.78
C TYR A 42 9.85 -2.79 -8.59
N ALA A 43 10.80 -2.06 -7.99
CA ALA A 43 11.62 -1.09 -8.70
C ALA A 43 12.34 -1.72 -9.89
N GLY A 44 12.18 -1.12 -11.09
CA GLY A 44 12.76 -1.60 -12.36
C GLY A 44 11.92 -2.65 -13.10
N THR A 45 10.74 -3.03 -12.61
CA THR A 45 9.83 -3.93 -13.36
C THR A 45 9.25 -3.27 -14.60
N TRP A 46 9.19 -1.95 -14.64
CA TRP A 46 8.72 -1.23 -15.84
C TRP A 46 9.74 -1.26 -17.00
N GLU A 47 10.98 -1.68 -16.74
CA GLU A 47 12.08 -1.71 -17.72
C GLU A 47 12.30 -0.33 -18.41
N SER A 48 11.76 0.71 -17.82
CA SER A 48 11.82 2.11 -18.23
C SER A 48 11.97 3.03 -17.03
N VAL A 49 12.43 4.25 -17.24
CA VAL A 49 12.35 5.30 -16.22
C VAL A 49 10.92 5.76 -16.13
N GLY A 50 10.40 5.84 -14.92
CA GLY A 50 9.04 6.30 -14.74
C GLY A 50 8.76 6.81 -13.34
N PHE A 51 7.65 7.53 -13.25
CA PHE A 51 7.15 8.04 -11.99
C PHE A 51 5.63 7.88 -11.90
N LEU A 52 5.17 7.86 -10.66
CA LEU A 52 3.76 7.74 -10.33
C LEU A 52 3.45 8.70 -9.16
N VAL A 53 2.38 9.47 -9.32
CA VAL A 53 1.78 10.29 -8.26
C VAL A 53 0.39 9.73 -7.96
N LEU A 54 0.07 9.62 -6.69
CA LEU A 54 -1.26 9.16 -6.26
C LEU A 54 -1.71 10.01 -5.07
N GLY A 55 -2.93 10.51 -5.16
CA GLY A 55 -3.64 11.19 -4.07
C GLY A 55 -4.88 10.41 -3.67
N ARG A 56 -5.06 10.19 -2.37
CA ARG A 56 -6.19 9.48 -1.79
C ARG A 56 -6.82 10.30 -0.68
N GLN A 57 -8.11 10.51 -0.78
CA GLN A 57 -8.95 11.06 0.29
C GLN A 57 -9.91 9.97 0.76
N GLN A 58 -9.65 9.44 1.93
CA GLN A 58 -10.46 8.39 2.52
C GLN A 58 -11.64 9.01 3.27
N TRP A 59 -12.81 8.38 3.21
CA TRP A 59 -14.04 8.80 3.90
C TRP A 59 -14.38 10.28 3.67
N ALA A 60 -14.45 10.70 2.41
CA ALA A 60 -14.74 12.09 2.04
C ALA A 60 -16.01 12.62 2.75
N GLY A 61 -15.92 13.85 3.27
CA GLY A 61 -16.97 14.47 4.06
C GLY A 61 -16.88 14.23 5.58
N PHE A 62 -16.00 13.30 6.03
CA PHE A 62 -15.77 13.07 7.46
C PHE A 62 -14.62 13.97 7.95
N GLU A 63 -14.84 14.72 9.02
CA GLU A 63 -13.84 15.64 9.58
C GLU A 63 -12.64 14.86 10.13
N GLY A 64 -11.43 15.29 9.78
CA GLY A 64 -10.19 14.59 10.17
C GLY A 64 -9.94 13.28 9.42
N ALA A 65 -10.70 12.99 8.36
CA ALA A 65 -10.51 11.81 7.53
C ALA A 65 -9.09 11.71 6.95
N PRO A 66 -8.59 10.49 6.70
CA PRO A 66 -7.25 10.28 6.17
C PRO A 66 -7.05 10.89 4.78
N GLU A 67 -5.95 11.61 4.60
CA GLU A 67 -5.47 12.13 3.33
C GLU A 67 -4.06 11.61 3.08
N THR A 68 -3.85 10.93 1.95
CA THR A 68 -2.56 10.35 1.60
C THR A 68 -2.14 10.81 0.22
N TYR A 69 -0.92 11.31 0.11
CA TYR A 69 -0.28 11.64 -1.16
C TYR A 69 1.00 10.82 -1.27
N SER A 70 1.20 10.16 -2.40
CA SER A 70 2.41 9.39 -2.66
C SER A 70 3.02 9.75 -4.00
N PHE A 71 4.35 9.75 -4.02
CA PHE A 71 5.18 9.85 -5.22
C PHE A 71 6.12 8.66 -5.25
N SER A 72 6.17 7.96 -6.37
CA SER A 72 7.09 6.87 -6.63
C SER A 72 7.85 7.14 -7.92
N PHE A 73 9.15 6.87 -7.90
CA PHE A 73 10.04 6.95 -9.05
C PHE A 73 10.82 5.66 -9.17
N GLN A 74 11.07 5.22 -10.38
CA GLN A 74 11.95 4.09 -10.65
C GLN A 74 12.76 4.28 -11.93
N ALA A 75 13.99 3.76 -11.91
CA ALA A 75 14.89 3.79 -13.04
C ALA A 75 15.76 2.53 -13.06
N PRO A 76 15.69 1.71 -14.13
CA PRO A 76 16.67 0.68 -14.37
C PRO A 76 18.02 1.33 -14.76
N LEU A 77 19.14 0.76 -14.28
CA LEU A 77 20.46 1.17 -14.71
C LEU A 77 20.82 0.53 -16.06
N LYS A 78 21.92 0.99 -16.67
CA LYS A 78 22.38 0.55 -18.00
C LYS A 78 22.53 -0.98 -18.16
N ASN A 79 22.81 -1.70 -17.08
CA ASN A 79 22.94 -3.17 -17.09
C ASN A 79 21.60 -3.91 -16.94
N GLU A 80 20.48 -3.18 -16.80
CA GLU A 80 19.10 -3.67 -16.62
C GLU A 80 18.90 -4.61 -15.43
N LYS A 81 20.01 -5.11 -14.83
CA LYS A 81 19.96 -5.97 -13.63
C LYS A 81 19.68 -5.16 -12.37
N VAL A 82 20.28 -3.98 -12.27
CA VAL A 82 20.09 -3.09 -11.12
C VAL A 82 19.06 -2.02 -11.47
N ALA A 83 18.16 -1.76 -10.56
CA ALA A 83 17.28 -0.60 -10.64
C ALA A 83 17.26 0.15 -9.30
N LEU A 84 17.07 1.45 -9.41
CA LEU A 84 16.87 2.33 -8.27
C LEU A 84 15.42 2.81 -8.25
N GLY A 85 14.92 2.99 -7.05
CA GLY A 85 13.60 3.54 -6.80
C GLY A 85 13.65 4.60 -5.72
N PHE A 86 12.62 5.43 -5.69
CA PHE A 86 12.45 6.44 -4.66
C PHE A 86 10.96 6.60 -4.37
N ASN A 87 10.61 6.70 -3.09
CA ASN A 87 9.24 6.86 -2.63
C ASN A 87 9.15 7.98 -1.60
N VAL A 88 8.15 8.84 -1.78
CA VAL A 88 7.72 9.83 -0.79
C VAL A 88 6.25 9.61 -0.52
N ILE A 89 5.87 9.55 0.75
CA ILE A 89 4.47 9.46 1.16
C ILE A 89 4.22 10.49 2.24
N ASN A 90 3.18 11.30 2.07
CA ASN A 90 2.64 12.19 3.07
C ASN A 90 1.25 11.69 3.46
N ASP A 91 1.08 11.34 4.72
CA ASP A 91 -0.15 10.76 5.26
C ASP A 91 -0.60 11.59 6.46
N LYS A 92 -1.85 12.03 6.42
CA LYS A 92 -2.48 12.83 7.48
C LYS A 92 -3.77 12.15 7.92
N VAL A 93 -3.91 11.94 9.23
CA VAL A 93 -5.13 11.39 9.84
C VAL A 93 -5.46 12.22 11.07
N GLY A 94 -6.50 13.03 11.02
CA GLY A 94 -6.81 13.99 12.07
C GLY A 94 -5.63 14.94 12.33
N TYR A 95 -5.14 14.94 13.55
CA TYR A 95 -3.99 15.75 13.99
C TYR A 95 -2.64 15.05 13.84
N VAL A 96 -2.63 13.80 13.36
CA VAL A 96 -1.42 13.02 13.10
C VAL A 96 -0.95 13.26 11.67
N LYS A 97 0.34 13.55 11.50
CA LYS A 97 1.01 13.63 10.20
C LYS A 97 2.18 12.64 10.18
N ARG A 98 2.29 11.89 9.09
CA ARG A 98 3.40 10.98 8.82
C ARG A 98 4.02 11.33 7.48
N PHE A 99 5.32 11.47 7.45
CA PHE A 99 6.06 11.73 6.23
C PHE A 99 7.14 10.67 6.05
N TYR A 100 7.11 9.99 4.92
CA TYR A 100 7.99 8.88 4.60
C TYR A 100 8.87 9.23 3.41
N VAL A 101 10.17 8.98 3.51
CA VAL A 101 11.14 9.14 2.42
C VAL A 101 12.01 7.91 2.38
N TYR A 102 11.95 7.17 1.28
CA TYR A 102 12.66 5.91 1.11
C TYR A 102 13.27 5.78 -0.27
N GLY A 103 14.52 5.29 -0.32
CA GLY A 103 15.16 4.80 -1.52
C GLY A 103 15.02 3.30 -1.63
N ASP A 104 14.86 2.81 -2.85
CA ASP A 104 14.80 1.38 -3.18
C ASP A 104 15.99 1.01 -4.06
N TYR A 105 16.57 -0.14 -3.78
CA TYR A 105 17.55 -0.82 -4.62
C TYR A 105 16.97 -2.17 -5.00
N SER A 106 16.96 -2.53 -6.27
CA SER A 106 16.55 -3.85 -6.71
C SER A 106 17.54 -4.49 -7.65
N TYR A 107 17.69 -5.82 -7.52
CA TYR A 107 18.57 -6.61 -8.36
C TYR A 107 17.78 -7.72 -9.05
N LEU A 108 17.94 -7.81 -10.38
CA LEU A 108 17.32 -8.81 -11.23
C LEU A 108 18.16 -10.08 -11.33
N VAL A 109 17.57 -11.20 -10.97
CA VAL A 109 18.10 -12.55 -11.16
C VAL A 109 17.23 -13.23 -12.23
N PRO A 110 17.72 -13.42 -13.48
CA PRO A 110 16.98 -14.19 -14.47
C PRO A 110 17.02 -15.68 -14.07
N LEU A 111 15.86 -16.30 -13.90
CA LEU A 111 15.74 -17.72 -13.57
C LEU A 111 15.56 -18.57 -14.83
N SER A 112 14.90 -18.01 -15.84
CA SER A 112 14.79 -18.58 -17.19
C SER A 112 14.59 -17.45 -18.21
N GLU A 113 14.35 -17.77 -19.47
CA GLU A 113 14.04 -16.77 -20.52
C GLU A 113 12.76 -15.98 -20.21
N THR A 114 11.79 -16.61 -19.54
CA THR A 114 10.48 -16.00 -19.26
C THR A 114 10.26 -15.67 -17.79
N LEU A 115 11.02 -16.26 -16.87
CA LEU A 115 10.80 -16.10 -15.43
C LEU A 115 11.95 -15.28 -14.82
N LYS A 116 11.59 -14.18 -14.20
CA LYS A 116 12.51 -13.19 -13.60
C LYS A 116 12.21 -13.05 -12.11
N LEU A 117 13.27 -13.02 -11.29
CA LEU A 117 13.20 -12.73 -9.86
C LEU A 117 13.92 -11.41 -9.59
N ARG A 118 13.25 -10.45 -8.96
CA ARG A 118 13.90 -9.27 -8.38
C ARG A 118 13.95 -9.39 -6.87
N LEU A 119 15.11 -9.08 -6.31
CA LEU A 119 15.32 -8.92 -4.88
C LEU A 119 15.48 -7.43 -4.59
N GLY A 120 14.83 -6.92 -3.55
CA GLY A 120 14.78 -5.51 -3.26
C GLY A 120 15.17 -5.17 -1.82
N LEU A 121 15.87 -4.06 -1.68
CA LEU A 121 16.18 -3.42 -0.40
C LEU A 121 15.58 -2.02 -0.39
N LYS A 122 15.05 -1.62 0.74
CA LYS A 122 14.52 -0.27 0.99
C LYS A 122 15.26 0.34 2.16
N GLY A 123 15.61 1.61 2.08
CA GLY A 123 16.22 2.34 3.18
C GLY A 123 15.76 3.79 3.19
N GLY A 124 15.55 4.34 4.38
CA GLY A 124 15.10 5.70 4.52
C GLY A 124 14.64 6.04 5.94
N PHE A 125 13.76 7.00 6.04
CA PHE A 125 13.26 7.46 7.33
C PHE A 125 11.79 7.86 7.26
N THR A 126 11.17 7.82 8.44
CA THR A 126 9.82 8.33 8.68
C THR A 126 9.89 9.45 9.71
N SER A 127 9.18 10.53 9.43
CA SER A 127 8.86 11.59 10.39
C SER A 127 7.42 11.40 10.85
N TYR A 128 7.20 11.53 12.15
CA TYR A 128 5.88 11.47 12.79
C TYR A 128 5.65 12.73 13.60
N SER A 129 4.50 13.35 13.44
CA SER A 129 4.11 14.56 14.18
C SER A 129 2.67 14.40 14.66
N HIS A 130 2.41 14.74 15.90
CA HIS A 130 1.08 14.72 16.49
C HIS A 130 0.87 15.97 17.35
N ASN A 131 -0.06 16.82 16.95
CA ASN A 131 -0.46 17.96 17.73
C ASN A 131 -1.47 17.51 18.81
N LEU A 132 -0.97 17.24 20.02
CA LEU A 132 -1.79 16.81 21.14
C LEU A 132 -2.69 17.95 21.67
N ALA A 133 -2.19 19.18 21.67
CA ALA A 133 -2.93 20.35 22.16
C ALA A 133 -4.13 20.75 21.29
N ALA A 134 -4.21 20.23 20.05
CA ALA A 134 -5.36 20.49 19.15
C ALA A 134 -6.60 19.64 19.47
N HIS A 135 -6.47 18.66 20.35
CA HIS A 135 -7.60 17.85 20.78
C HIS A 135 -8.52 18.61 21.73
N ASN A 136 -9.83 18.52 21.51
CA ASN A 136 -10.83 18.97 22.48
C ASN A 136 -10.86 17.97 23.65
N ILE A 137 -10.07 18.22 24.68
CA ILE A 137 -9.98 17.39 25.88
C ILE A 137 -11.03 17.82 26.91
N LEU A 138 -11.64 16.83 27.56
CA LEU A 138 -12.60 17.07 28.63
C LEU A 138 -11.95 17.63 29.89
N ASP A 139 -10.70 17.26 30.17
CA ASP A 139 -9.88 17.79 31.26
C ASP A 139 -8.68 18.57 30.68
N PRO A 140 -8.72 19.92 30.67
CA PRO A 140 -7.63 20.75 30.15
C PRO A 140 -6.30 20.60 30.93
N GLY A 141 -6.32 19.96 32.10
CA GLY A 141 -5.16 19.70 32.94
C GLY A 141 -4.53 18.32 32.76
N ASP A 142 -5.05 17.46 31.86
CA ASP A 142 -4.49 16.13 31.65
C ASP A 142 -3.08 16.21 31.04
N PRO A 143 -2.03 15.78 31.82
CA PRO A 143 -0.64 15.87 31.36
C PRO A 143 -0.36 15.06 30.09
N SER A 144 -1.17 14.05 29.75
CA SER A 144 -1.00 13.20 28.56
C SER A 144 -1.23 13.98 27.26
N PHE A 145 -1.94 15.09 27.32
CA PHE A 145 -2.24 15.95 26.18
C PHE A 145 -1.43 17.26 26.17
N VAL A 146 -0.48 17.41 27.09
CA VAL A 146 0.41 18.58 27.14
C VAL A 146 1.57 18.37 26.18
N GLY A 147 1.78 19.33 25.25
CA GLY A 147 2.90 19.33 24.33
C GLY A 147 2.55 18.73 22.96
N GLU A 148 3.58 18.54 22.18
CA GLU A 148 3.50 17.97 20.83
C GLU A 148 4.45 16.78 20.72
N ILE A 149 4.10 15.78 19.92
CA ILE A 149 5.10 14.85 19.42
C ILE A 149 5.72 15.50 18.20
N ASN A 150 6.83 16.19 18.42
CA ASN A 150 7.59 16.79 17.34
C ASN A 150 8.38 15.73 16.58
N SER A 151 8.34 15.86 15.27
CA SER A 151 8.82 14.86 14.33
C SER A 151 10.29 14.53 14.53
N LYS A 152 10.57 13.49 15.30
CA LYS A 152 11.89 12.85 15.30
C LYS A 152 11.95 11.92 14.10
N LEU A 153 12.96 12.09 13.26
CA LEU A 153 13.23 11.18 12.14
C LEU A 153 13.62 9.81 12.69
N LYS A 154 12.87 8.78 12.31
CA LYS A 154 13.18 7.38 12.64
C LYS A 154 13.64 6.67 11.38
N PRO A 155 14.90 6.22 11.32
CA PRO A 155 15.39 5.42 10.20
C PRO A 155 14.69 4.07 10.17
N ASN A 156 14.50 3.53 8.98
CA ASN A 156 13.98 2.19 8.80
C ASN A 156 14.53 1.58 7.51
N PHE A 157 14.49 0.26 7.40
CA PHE A 157 14.85 -0.46 6.21
C PHE A 157 13.81 -1.54 5.92
N GLY A 158 13.78 -1.98 4.67
CA GLY A 158 12.84 -2.99 4.22
C GLY A 158 13.46 -3.92 3.21
N VAL A 159 12.79 -5.04 2.99
CA VAL A 159 13.21 -6.07 2.05
C VAL A 159 12.02 -6.53 1.22
N GLY A 160 12.31 -7.05 0.03
CA GLY A 160 11.28 -7.61 -0.82
C GLY A 160 11.83 -8.59 -1.84
N ALA A 161 10.95 -9.43 -2.32
CA ALA A 161 11.17 -10.31 -3.46
C ALA A 161 9.97 -10.19 -4.41
N PHE A 162 10.23 -10.22 -5.71
CA PHE A 162 9.20 -10.12 -6.74
C PHE A 162 9.55 -11.06 -7.88
N LEU A 163 8.80 -12.16 -7.97
CA LEU A 163 8.92 -13.16 -9.01
C LEU A 163 7.86 -12.88 -10.07
N TYR A 164 8.26 -12.72 -11.32
CA TYR A 164 7.34 -12.35 -12.38
C TYR A 164 7.72 -12.94 -13.73
N SER A 165 6.70 -13.10 -14.56
CA SER A 165 6.79 -13.45 -15.97
C SER A 165 6.01 -12.42 -16.79
N GLN A 166 5.82 -12.67 -18.08
CA GLN A 166 4.99 -11.81 -18.92
C GLN A 166 3.52 -11.73 -18.48
N LYS A 167 2.99 -12.78 -17.85
CA LYS A 167 1.55 -12.91 -17.55
C LYS A 167 1.21 -13.13 -16.09
N ALA A 168 2.18 -13.35 -15.23
CA ALA A 168 1.92 -13.63 -13.82
C ALA A 168 3.04 -13.12 -12.93
N TYR A 169 2.68 -12.80 -11.70
CA TYR A 169 3.64 -12.39 -10.68
C TYR A 169 3.20 -12.80 -9.28
N VAL A 170 4.18 -12.94 -8.42
CA VAL A 170 4.01 -13.02 -6.97
C VAL A 170 5.11 -12.22 -6.29
N GLY A 171 4.76 -11.44 -5.30
CA GLY A 171 5.69 -10.62 -4.53
C GLY A 171 5.47 -10.78 -3.04
N PHE A 172 6.56 -10.85 -2.30
CA PHE A 172 6.56 -10.81 -0.84
C PHE A 172 7.45 -9.67 -0.37
N SER A 173 7.02 -8.96 0.69
CA SER A 173 7.82 -7.84 1.19
C SER A 173 7.52 -7.49 2.65
N ILE A 174 8.52 -6.88 3.27
CA ILE A 174 8.46 -6.21 4.56
C ILE A 174 9.04 -4.82 4.33
N PRO A 175 8.22 -3.81 3.95
CA PRO A 175 8.75 -2.50 3.55
C PRO A 175 9.37 -1.70 4.70
N ARG A 176 9.04 -2.03 5.95
CA ARG A 176 9.63 -1.48 7.18
C ARG A 176 9.79 -2.60 8.19
N VAL A 177 11.03 -2.92 8.53
CA VAL A 177 11.38 -4.06 9.42
C VAL A 177 11.40 -3.63 10.88
N VAL A 178 11.82 -2.38 11.16
CA VAL A 178 11.97 -1.88 12.53
C VAL A 178 10.65 -1.30 13.01
N ASN A 179 10.15 -1.84 14.12
CA ASN A 179 9.06 -1.21 14.86
C ASN A 179 9.62 0.01 15.61
N SER A 180 8.93 1.13 15.58
CA SER A 180 9.36 2.35 16.26
C SER A 180 8.21 2.95 17.06
N THR A 181 8.54 3.43 18.26
CA THR A 181 7.68 4.26 19.09
C THR A 181 8.09 5.72 18.96
N PHE A 182 7.13 6.61 19.07
CA PHE A 182 7.34 8.05 19.17
C PHE A 182 6.80 8.52 20.52
N GLU A 183 7.57 9.32 21.19
CA GLU A 183 7.27 9.85 22.53
C GLU A 183 7.15 11.36 22.44
N ASN A 184 6.29 11.96 23.25
CA ASN A 184 6.23 13.41 23.39
C ASN A 184 7.49 13.95 24.12
N ASP A 185 7.64 15.25 24.11
CA ASP A 185 8.84 15.91 24.68
C ASP A 185 8.94 15.74 26.22
N TYR A 186 7.85 15.32 26.87
CA TYR A 186 7.79 15.09 28.32
C TYR A 186 7.87 13.61 28.70
N GLU A 187 8.03 12.70 27.71
CA GLU A 187 8.10 11.23 27.88
C GLU A 187 6.92 10.59 28.65
N ASN A 188 5.82 11.33 28.81
CA ASN A 188 4.61 10.86 29.52
C ASN A 188 3.55 10.28 28.56
N PHE A 189 3.76 10.42 27.25
CA PHE A 189 2.91 9.86 26.22
C PHE A 189 3.75 9.22 25.13
N SER A 190 3.46 7.97 24.80
CA SER A 190 4.11 7.25 23.71
C SER A 190 3.09 6.60 22.79
N ILE A 191 3.41 6.57 21.50
CA ILE A 191 2.57 5.91 20.50
C ILE A 191 3.43 5.00 19.61
N SER A 192 2.90 3.84 19.25
CA SER A 192 3.51 2.97 18.26
C SER A 192 3.34 3.62 16.87
N GLY A 193 4.38 4.27 16.38
CA GLY A 193 4.32 5.04 15.13
C GLY A 193 4.61 4.24 13.87
N GLN A 194 5.36 3.15 14.02
CA GLN A 194 5.66 2.24 12.92
C GLN A 194 5.53 0.80 13.39
N MET A 195 4.69 0.05 12.70
CA MET A 195 4.50 -1.39 12.91
C MET A 195 5.02 -2.13 11.68
N ARG A 196 5.58 -3.32 11.92
CA ARG A 196 6.01 -4.20 10.83
C ARG A 196 4.79 -4.78 10.12
N HIS A 197 4.75 -4.58 8.82
CA HIS A 197 3.74 -5.16 7.94
C HIS A 197 4.40 -6.15 6.98
N TYR A 198 3.71 -7.26 6.76
CA TYR A 198 4.06 -8.27 5.78
C TYR A 198 3.06 -8.20 4.65
N PHE A 199 3.55 -8.11 3.43
CA PHE A 199 2.72 -8.05 2.23
C PHE A 199 3.00 -9.26 1.35
N LEU A 200 1.94 -9.89 0.89
CA LEU A 200 1.98 -10.89 -0.17
C LEU A 200 1.03 -10.42 -1.28
N ILE A 201 1.56 -10.19 -2.48
CA ILE A 201 0.80 -9.78 -3.65
C ILE A 201 0.94 -10.85 -4.73
N ALA A 202 -0.14 -11.16 -5.43
CA ALA A 202 -0.11 -12.04 -6.58
C ALA A 202 -1.11 -11.56 -7.63
N GLY A 203 -0.79 -11.77 -8.90
CA GLY A 203 -1.69 -11.46 -10.01
C GLY A 203 -1.31 -12.20 -11.28
N ALA A 204 -2.27 -12.28 -12.16
CA ALA A 204 -2.08 -12.87 -13.49
C ALA A 204 -2.87 -12.11 -14.54
N VAL A 205 -2.50 -12.27 -15.81
CA VAL A 205 -3.21 -11.70 -16.95
C VAL A 205 -3.66 -12.81 -17.88
N PHE A 206 -4.94 -12.80 -18.21
CA PHE A 206 -5.59 -13.73 -19.11
C PHE A 206 -6.10 -12.99 -20.33
N ASP A 207 -5.74 -13.46 -21.52
CA ASP A 207 -6.32 -12.96 -22.77
C ASP A 207 -7.74 -13.53 -22.93
N LEU A 208 -8.75 -12.66 -23.00
CA LEU A 208 -10.15 -13.05 -23.23
C LEU A 208 -10.59 -12.86 -24.70
N GLY A 209 -9.63 -12.54 -25.56
CA GLY A 209 -9.81 -12.28 -26.98
C GLY A 209 -8.80 -11.26 -27.47
N GLU A 210 -8.95 -10.77 -28.70
CA GLU A 210 -7.98 -9.85 -29.32
C GLU A 210 -7.89 -8.51 -28.61
N ASN A 211 -8.99 -8.03 -28.04
CA ASN A 211 -9.10 -6.67 -27.52
C ASN A 211 -9.34 -6.58 -26.00
N VAL A 212 -9.44 -7.70 -25.31
CA VAL A 212 -9.77 -7.72 -23.87
C VAL A 212 -8.85 -8.65 -23.12
N LYS A 213 -8.26 -8.14 -22.05
CA LYS A 213 -7.47 -8.93 -21.10
C LYS A 213 -8.08 -8.78 -19.71
N PHE A 214 -8.03 -9.83 -18.93
CA PHE A 214 -8.48 -9.86 -17.53
C PHE A 214 -7.30 -10.03 -16.60
N LYS A 215 -7.20 -9.14 -15.61
CA LYS A 215 -6.15 -9.15 -14.58
C LYS A 215 -6.77 -9.27 -13.19
N PRO A 216 -6.92 -10.48 -12.65
CA PRO A 216 -7.15 -10.67 -11.22
C PRO A 216 -5.86 -10.38 -10.44
N THR A 217 -6.03 -9.74 -9.27
CA THR A 217 -4.94 -9.49 -8.33
C THR A 217 -5.42 -9.71 -6.91
N ALA A 218 -4.58 -10.30 -6.08
CA ALA A 218 -4.81 -10.47 -4.66
C ALA A 218 -3.66 -9.83 -3.88
N LEU A 219 -3.98 -9.11 -2.82
CA LEU A 219 -3.02 -8.58 -1.86
C LEU A 219 -3.43 -9.05 -0.47
N THR A 220 -2.47 -9.58 0.27
CA THR A 220 -2.63 -9.93 1.68
C THR A 220 -1.71 -9.04 2.50
N LYS A 221 -2.24 -8.47 3.57
CA LYS A 221 -1.50 -7.67 4.54
C LYS A 221 -1.66 -8.29 5.93
N ALA A 222 -0.54 -8.52 6.59
CA ALA A 222 -0.48 -8.96 7.97
C ALA A 222 0.40 -8.03 8.80
N SER A 223 0.03 -7.77 10.04
CA SER A 223 0.88 -7.07 11.00
C SER A 223 0.85 -7.81 12.33
N PHE A 224 2.03 -7.98 12.93
CA PHE A 224 2.18 -8.65 14.21
C PHE A 224 2.86 -7.72 15.20
N THR A 225 2.21 -7.46 16.32
CA THR A 225 2.70 -6.65 17.43
C THR A 225 2.67 -7.50 18.71
N GLY A 226 3.80 -8.07 19.09
CA GLY A 226 3.88 -8.93 20.28
C GLY A 226 2.86 -10.07 20.21
N GLU A 227 2.05 -10.23 21.29
CA GLU A 227 1.01 -11.26 21.37
C GLU A 227 -0.30 -10.91 20.64
N THR A 228 -0.46 -9.65 20.19
CA THR A 228 -1.67 -9.17 19.52
C THR A 228 -1.34 -8.65 18.12
N GLY A 229 -1.84 -9.33 17.07
CA GLY A 229 -1.73 -8.88 15.68
C GLY A 229 -2.99 -8.13 15.24
N ALA A 230 -2.88 -7.27 14.21
CA ALA A 230 -4.06 -6.80 13.51
C ALA A 230 -4.65 -7.96 12.69
N PRO A 231 -5.98 -7.97 12.46
CA PRO A 231 -6.60 -8.98 11.60
C PRO A 231 -5.93 -9.04 10.24
N LEU A 232 -5.80 -10.25 9.71
CA LEU A 232 -5.32 -10.47 8.35
C LEU A 232 -6.27 -9.79 7.37
N GLN A 233 -5.74 -8.92 6.52
CA GLN A 233 -6.50 -8.20 5.52
C GLN A 233 -6.25 -8.79 4.14
N PHE A 234 -7.32 -8.97 3.37
CA PHE A 234 -7.30 -9.41 2.00
C PHE A 234 -7.94 -8.36 1.10
N ASP A 235 -7.24 -8.00 0.03
CA ASP A 235 -7.76 -7.17 -1.05
C ASP A 235 -7.77 -8.00 -2.33
N LEU A 236 -8.92 -8.10 -2.98
CA LEU A 236 -9.09 -8.78 -4.26
C LEU A 236 -9.52 -7.76 -5.30
N THR A 237 -8.91 -7.79 -6.46
CA THR A 237 -9.31 -6.96 -7.60
C THR A 237 -9.47 -7.78 -8.86
N GLY A 238 -10.42 -7.38 -9.69
CA GLY A 238 -10.56 -7.88 -11.05
C GLY A 238 -10.62 -6.71 -12.01
N ASN A 239 -9.61 -6.60 -12.89
CA ASN A 239 -9.50 -5.51 -13.85
C ASN A 239 -9.52 -6.04 -15.27
N PHE A 240 -10.26 -5.37 -16.16
CA PHE A 240 -10.30 -5.61 -17.59
C PHE A 240 -9.51 -4.54 -18.31
N LEU A 241 -8.55 -4.93 -19.15
CA LEU A 241 -7.87 -4.05 -20.09
C LEU A 241 -8.55 -4.16 -21.45
N ILE A 242 -9.05 -3.06 -21.96
CA ILE A 242 -9.80 -2.98 -23.22
C ILE A 242 -8.96 -2.20 -24.22
N LYS A 243 -8.69 -2.83 -25.39
CA LYS A 243 -7.93 -2.26 -26.51
C LYS A 243 -6.59 -1.65 -26.10
N GLU A 244 -5.91 -2.25 -25.12
CA GLU A 244 -4.63 -1.79 -24.56
C GLU A 244 -4.64 -0.33 -24.04
N LYS A 245 -5.83 0.25 -23.77
CA LYS A 245 -5.98 1.67 -23.40
C LYS A 245 -6.79 1.92 -22.15
N LEU A 246 -7.85 1.16 -21.93
CA LEU A 246 -8.78 1.40 -20.84
C LEU A 246 -8.79 0.23 -19.87
N TRP A 247 -8.44 0.50 -18.63
CA TRP A 247 -8.68 -0.39 -17.51
C TRP A 247 -10.01 -0.07 -16.83
N LEU A 248 -10.83 -1.08 -16.64
CA LEU A 248 -12.04 -1.03 -15.84
C LEU A 248 -12.03 -2.19 -14.86
N GLY A 249 -12.30 -1.94 -13.61
CA GLY A 249 -12.27 -3.01 -12.62
C GLY A 249 -13.04 -2.74 -11.36
N GLY A 250 -13.08 -3.76 -10.52
CA GLY A 250 -13.64 -3.72 -9.18
C GLY A 250 -12.66 -4.24 -8.14
N MET A 251 -12.79 -3.76 -6.93
CA MET A 251 -12.02 -4.14 -5.77
C MET A 251 -12.95 -4.52 -4.61
N TRP A 252 -12.56 -5.53 -3.87
CA TRP A 252 -13.13 -5.88 -2.58
C TRP A 252 -12.02 -6.01 -1.55
N ARG A 253 -12.22 -5.36 -0.39
CA ARG A 253 -11.34 -5.41 0.77
C ARG A 253 -12.07 -6.02 1.95
N SER A 254 -11.48 -7.07 2.53
CA SER A 254 -12.09 -7.81 3.61
C SER A 254 -12.41 -6.92 4.81
N GLY A 255 -13.67 -6.90 5.23
CA GLY A 255 -14.14 -6.18 6.41
C GLY A 255 -14.10 -4.64 6.33
N ASP A 256 -13.86 -4.06 5.13
CA ASP A 256 -13.69 -2.61 4.97
C ASP A 256 -14.56 -2.02 3.86
N SER A 257 -14.33 -2.42 2.60
CA SER A 257 -14.91 -1.72 1.46
C SER A 257 -14.99 -2.56 0.19
N PHE A 258 -15.78 -2.08 -0.76
CA PHE A 258 -15.71 -2.46 -2.17
C PHE A 258 -15.57 -1.19 -3.01
N GLY A 259 -14.99 -1.30 -4.20
CA GLY A 259 -14.72 -0.13 -5.02
C GLY A 259 -14.67 -0.42 -6.51
N PHE A 260 -14.63 0.67 -7.27
CA PHE A 260 -14.48 0.65 -8.73
C PHE A 260 -13.19 1.36 -9.11
N ILE A 261 -12.55 0.86 -10.16
CA ILE A 261 -11.28 1.36 -10.69
C ILE A 261 -11.48 1.65 -12.17
N THR A 262 -11.06 2.80 -12.59
CA THR A 262 -10.90 3.13 -14.01
C THR A 262 -9.55 3.76 -14.25
N GLN A 263 -8.90 3.41 -15.35
CA GLN A 263 -7.62 4.01 -15.73
C GLN A 263 -7.53 4.08 -17.25
N PHE A 264 -7.12 5.22 -17.74
CA PHE A 264 -6.92 5.44 -19.17
C PHE A 264 -5.44 5.68 -19.48
N MET A 265 -4.97 5.02 -20.54
CA MET A 265 -3.60 5.11 -21.04
C MET A 265 -3.54 6.01 -22.27
N PHE A 266 -2.85 7.13 -22.16
CA PHE A 266 -2.62 8.08 -23.24
C PHE A 266 -1.25 7.83 -23.87
N ALA A 267 -1.23 7.62 -25.20
CA ALA A 267 0.01 7.52 -25.98
C ALA A 267 1.06 6.54 -25.39
N GLU A 268 0.63 5.46 -24.76
CA GLU A 268 1.45 4.39 -24.16
C GLU A 268 2.43 4.84 -23.04
N LYS A 269 2.40 6.10 -22.67
CA LYS A 269 3.36 6.69 -21.72
C LYS A 269 2.69 7.28 -20.48
N LEU A 270 1.54 7.90 -20.66
CA LEU A 270 0.79 8.58 -19.61
C LEU A 270 -0.43 7.74 -19.24
N ARG A 271 -0.57 7.43 -17.97
CA ARG A 271 -1.77 6.80 -17.40
C ARG A 271 -2.41 7.74 -16.41
N VAL A 272 -3.72 7.87 -16.49
CA VAL A 272 -4.52 8.60 -15.52
C VAL A 272 -5.56 7.64 -14.99
N GLY A 273 -5.59 7.46 -13.68
CA GLY A 273 -6.48 6.54 -13.00
C GLY A 273 -7.34 7.24 -11.95
N TYR A 274 -8.54 6.72 -11.78
CA TYR A 274 -9.45 7.11 -10.72
C TYR A 274 -10.04 5.85 -10.09
N ALA A 275 -10.15 5.86 -8.76
CA ALA A 275 -10.87 4.84 -8.04
C ALA A 275 -11.77 5.45 -6.98
N ILE A 276 -12.87 4.77 -6.71
CA ILE A 276 -13.81 5.11 -5.65
C ILE A 276 -14.14 3.86 -4.84
N ASP A 277 -14.07 3.97 -3.49
CA ASP A 277 -14.43 2.89 -2.57
C ASP A 277 -15.62 3.29 -1.72
N PHE A 278 -16.47 2.34 -1.45
CA PHE A 278 -17.62 2.46 -0.56
C PHE A 278 -17.39 1.57 0.66
N SER A 279 -17.39 2.18 1.85
CA SER A 279 -17.22 1.44 3.10
C SER A 279 -18.41 0.52 3.37
N THR A 280 -18.13 -0.70 3.82
CA THR A 280 -19.14 -1.66 4.30
C THR A 280 -19.35 -1.58 5.81
N THR A 281 -18.52 -0.80 6.51
CA THR A 281 -18.60 -0.57 7.96
C THR A 281 -19.61 0.53 8.29
N ASN A 282 -19.81 0.82 9.58
CA ASN A 282 -20.71 1.90 10.04
C ASN A 282 -20.30 3.29 9.53
N LEU A 283 -19.06 3.46 9.08
CA LEU A 283 -18.56 4.70 8.48
C LEU A 283 -19.29 5.09 7.18
N LYS A 284 -19.94 4.13 6.51
CA LYS A 284 -20.78 4.41 5.32
C LYS A 284 -21.87 5.48 5.57
N ASN A 285 -22.31 5.64 6.82
CA ASN A 285 -23.37 6.59 7.17
C ASN A 285 -22.86 8.03 7.31
N TYR A 286 -21.53 8.21 7.35
CA TYR A 286 -20.86 9.49 7.63
C TYR A 286 -19.92 9.92 6.52
N SER A 287 -19.69 9.09 5.50
CA SER A 287 -18.77 9.39 4.41
C SER A 287 -19.42 9.25 3.03
N HIS A 288 -18.96 10.07 2.10
CA HIS A 288 -19.37 10.03 0.70
C HIS A 288 -18.48 9.09 -0.15
N GLY A 289 -17.80 8.16 0.49
CA GLY A 289 -16.85 7.24 -0.13
C GLY A 289 -15.40 7.69 0.02
N THR A 290 -14.50 6.90 -0.57
CA THR A 290 -13.07 7.18 -0.62
C THR A 290 -12.66 7.38 -2.06
N HIS A 291 -11.97 8.47 -2.34
CA HIS A 291 -11.57 8.85 -3.68
C HIS A 291 -10.06 8.73 -3.85
N GLU A 292 -9.63 8.20 -5.00
CA GLU A 292 -8.21 8.03 -5.32
C GLU A 292 -7.95 8.43 -6.77
N VAL A 293 -6.99 9.33 -6.97
CA VAL A 293 -6.53 9.77 -8.29
C VAL A 293 -5.08 9.36 -8.46
N MET A 294 -4.74 8.80 -9.60
CA MET A 294 -3.38 8.38 -9.93
C MET A 294 -2.97 8.92 -11.31
N ILE A 295 -1.73 9.36 -11.40
CA ILE A 295 -1.08 9.75 -12.65
C ILE A 295 0.27 9.04 -12.68
N SER A 296 0.57 8.32 -13.77
CA SER A 296 1.90 7.77 -13.98
C SER A 296 2.40 8.07 -15.38
N TYR A 297 3.72 8.24 -15.49
CA TYR A 297 4.37 8.53 -16.77
C TYR A 297 5.64 7.70 -16.92
N GLU A 298 5.81 7.09 -18.11
CA GLU A 298 6.94 6.26 -18.47
C GLU A 298 7.78 6.91 -19.57
N LEU A 299 9.09 7.06 -19.31
CA LEU A 299 10.09 7.55 -20.24
C LEU A 299 10.79 6.34 -20.89
N LYS A 300 10.37 5.98 -22.09
CA LYS A 300 11.00 4.90 -22.88
C LYS A 300 12.14 5.48 -23.70
N PHE A 301 13.38 5.07 -23.40
CA PHE A 301 14.57 5.54 -24.11
C PHE A 301 14.95 4.67 -25.32
N LYS A 302 14.43 3.45 -25.42
CA LYS A 302 14.69 2.53 -26.53
C LYS A 302 13.41 2.23 -27.29
N LYS A 303 13.54 2.12 -28.62
CA LYS A 303 12.47 1.81 -29.57
C LYS A 303 12.26 0.31 -29.79
N GLU A 304 13.05 -0.53 -29.09
CA GLU A 304 12.90 -1.99 -29.14
C GLU A 304 11.59 -2.40 -28.45
N GLU A 305 10.98 -3.45 -28.97
CA GLU A 305 9.80 -4.07 -28.37
C GLU A 305 10.15 -4.47 -26.94
N VAL A 306 9.89 -3.57 -26.01
CA VAL A 306 10.02 -3.84 -24.60
C VAL A 306 8.91 -4.84 -24.29
N ILE A 307 9.30 -6.09 -24.09
CA ILE A 307 8.45 -7.13 -23.49
C ILE A 307 8.34 -6.78 -22.00
N SER A 308 7.95 -5.53 -21.74
CA SER A 308 7.63 -5.09 -20.40
C SER A 308 6.29 -5.72 -20.04
N PRO A 309 6.16 -6.25 -18.84
CA PRO A 309 4.85 -6.60 -18.31
C PRO A 309 4.02 -5.33 -18.10
N ARG A 310 3.59 -4.68 -19.19
CA ARG A 310 2.71 -3.51 -19.19
C ARG A 310 1.42 -3.72 -18.39
N TYR A 311 1.24 -4.94 -17.94
CA TYR A 311 0.07 -5.39 -17.22
C TYR A 311 0.25 -5.36 -15.70
N PHE A 312 1.45 -5.06 -15.19
CA PHE A 312 1.75 -5.06 -13.74
C PHE A 312 2.04 -3.68 -13.22
#